data_2714a3b8252ed40fc0524bc9a63cb62f
#
_entry.id   2714a3b8252ed40fc0524bc9a63cb62f
#
_cell.length_a   1.000
_cell.length_b   1.000
_cell.length_c   1.000
_cell.angle_alpha   90.00
_cell.angle_beta   90.00
_cell.angle_gamma   90.00
#
_symmetry.space_group_name_H-M   'P 1'
#
loop_
_entity.id
_entity.type
_entity.pdbx_description
1 polymer ?
#
loop_
_entity_poly.entity_id
_entity_poly.type
_entity_poly.pdbx_seq_one_letter_code
_entity_poly.pdbx_strand_id
1 'polypeptide(L)'
;MTDWLTYEWEFRGERATFRVDMQYWELLPVLSYSQLIYVCAAPKDSLAKEFNKVEQYRFRMLRHRLIDELEGRAIHVGSVYTDTLRTLYFYAAEAEVIQQASAICRDFGTLAITCAHASEPHFTTYYRFLYPDDARLQSVENAVYIEAMRKKGSDLEMIRRVTLTLSFLTVEDRSAFLKDVPKLGFTPGGTSWQGESTHPACCTVSGFTSLSLPKLNKFTARAISAAAPLEGMLTDIDAEFVRRY
;
A
#
# COMPACT_ATOMS: atom_id res chain seq x y z
N MET A 1 -6.30 -20.60 0.69
CA MET A 1 -6.58 -19.73 -0.48
C MET A 1 -5.74 -18.50 -0.28
N THR A 2 -4.86 -18.15 -1.21
CA THR A 2 -3.98 -16.96 -1.07
C THR A 2 -4.82 -15.69 -1.22
N ASP A 3 -4.66 -14.75 -0.30
CA ASP A 3 -5.41 -13.48 -0.26
C ASP A 3 -4.48 -12.32 -0.60
N TRP A 4 -4.17 -12.17 -1.89
CA TRP A 4 -3.25 -11.16 -2.38
C TRP A 4 -3.91 -9.80 -2.58
N LEU A 5 -3.46 -8.81 -1.81
CA LEU A 5 -3.78 -7.39 -2.04
C LEU A 5 -2.65 -6.73 -2.85
N THR A 6 -3.04 -5.86 -3.79
CA THR A 6 -2.10 -4.99 -4.53
C THR A 6 -2.52 -3.54 -4.34
N TYR A 7 -1.58 -2.69 -3.94
CA TYR A 7 -1.82 -1.26 -3.76
C TYR A 7 -0.62 -0.43 -4.21
N GLU A 8 -0.85 0.83 -4.53
CA GLU A 8 0.19 1.78 -4.92
C GLU A 8 0.46 2.78 -3.79
N TRP A 9 1.73 2.98 -3.48
CA TRP A 9 2.18 3.92 -2.46
C TRP A 9 3.53 4.53 -2.83
N GLU A 10 3.94 5.56 -2.09
CA GLU A 10 5.28 6.14 -2.22
C GLU A 10 6.29 5.28 -1.46
N PHE A 11 7.41 4.97 -2.10
CA PHE A 11 8.55 4.29 -1.51
C PHE A 11 9.83 4.99 -1.92
N ARG A 12 10.58 5.53 -0.96
CA ARG A 12 11.84 6.28 -1.20
C ARG A 12 11.69 7.44 -2.18
N GLY A 13 10.54 8.13 -2.17
CA GLY A 13 10.26 9.24 -3.07
C GLY A 13 9.80 8.83 -4.48
N GLU A 14 9.66 7.54 -4.75
CA GLU A 14 9.17 6.99 -6.02
C GLU A 14 7.81 6.33 -5.85
N ARG A 15 7.05 6.24 -6.94
CA ARG A 15 5.83 5.43 -6.98
C ARG A 15 6.21 3.96 -6.95
N ALA A 16 5.61 3.21 -6.05
CA ALA A 16 5.81 1.78 -5.91
C ALA A 16 4.50 1.01 -5.89
N THR A 17 4.51 -0.17 -6.48
CA THR A 17 3.43 -1.15 -6.36
C THR A 17 3.82 -2.15 -5.28
N PHE A 18 3.02 -2.21 -4.23
CA PHE A 18 3.08 -3.21 -3.17
C PHE A 18 2.12 -4.34 -3.50
N ARG A 19 2.57 -5.55 -3.28
CA ARG A 19 1.77 -6.75 -3.36
C ARG A 19 2.03 -7.59 -2.11
N VAL A 20 1.02 -7.86 -1.32
CA VAL A 20 1.13 -8.53 -0.02
C VAL A 20 0.09 -9.64 0.08
N ASP A 21 0.47 -10.78 0.64
CA ASP A 21 -0.45 -11.87 0.97
C ASP A 21 -1.04 -11.61 2.36
N MET A 22 -2.31 -11.21 2.40
CA MET A 22 -3.01 -10.78 3.60
C MET A 22 -3.28 -11.93 4.59
N GLN A 23 -3.29 -13.19 4.12
CA GLN A 23 -3.54 -14.35 4.97
C GLN A 23 -2.51 -14.50 6.10
N TYR A 24 -1.30 -13.96 5.92
CA TYR A 24 -0.22 -14.09 6.89
C TYR A 24 -0.35 -13.14 8.10
N TRP A 25 -1.33 -12.25 8.11
CA TRP A 25 -1.58 -11.39 9.28
C TRP A 25 -1.76 -12.19 10.57
N GLU A 26 -2.54 -13.27 10.52
CA GLU A 26 -2.81 -14.14 11.67
C GLU A 26 -1.84 -15.32 11.77
N LEU A 27 -1.27 -15.77 10.65
CA LEU A 27 -0.47 -16.98 10.60
C LEU A 27 0.98 -16.78 11.04
N LEU A 28 1.61 -15.63 10.72
CA LEU A 28 3.03 -15.41 11.03
C LEU A 28 3.37 -15.57 12.51
N PRO A 29 2.58 -15.08 13.48
CA PRO A 29 2.90 -15.27 14.90
C PRO A 29 2.91 -16.72 15.35
N VAL A 30 2.24 -17.61 14.62
CA VAL A 30 2.13 -19.04 14.93
C VAL A 30 3.22 -19.85 14.22
N LEU A 31 3.75 -19.33 13.12
CA LEU A 31 4.80 -19.99 12.34
C LEU A 31 6.19 -19.72 12.94
N SER A 32 7.02 -20.77 13.00
CA SER A 32 8.43 -20.63 13.44
C SER A 32 9.36 -19.99 12.39
N TYR A 33 8.83 -19.13 11.53
CA TYR A 33 9.54 -18.54 10.40
C TYR A 33 10.06 -17.14 10.75
N SER A 34 11.16 -17.09 11.51
CA SER A 34 11.73 -15.85 12.02
C SER A 34 12.87 -15.27 11.16
N GLN A 35 13.20 -15.90 10.05
CA GLN A 35 14.27 -15.44 9.16
C GLN A 35 13.66 -14.74 7.95
N LEU A 36 13.80 -13.42 7.89
CA LEU A 36 13.46 -12.64 6.69
C LEU A 36 14.52 -12.88 5.62
N ILE A 37 14.10 -13.28 4.43
CA ILE A 37 14.92 -13.33 3.22
C ILE A 37 14.34 -12.31 2.24
N TYR A 38 15.16 -11.44 1.70
CA TYR A 38 14.76 -10.52 0.66
C TYR A 38 15.68 -10.59 -0.56
N VAL A 39 15.07 -10.62 -1.72
CA VAL A 39 15.75 -10.67 -3.03
C VAL A 39 15.41 -9.40 -3.78
N CYS A 40 16.41 -8.52 -3.91
CA CYS A 40 16.31 -7.29 -4.67
C CYS A 40 16.90 -7.49 -6.06
N ALA A 41 16.14 -7.14 -7.09
CA ALA A 41 16.60 -7.12 -8.47
C ALA A 41 16.49 -5.70 -9.03
N ALA A 42 17.54 -5.29 -9.75
CA ALA A 42 17.60 -4.03 -10.50
C ALA A 42 18.02 -4.32 -11.96
N PRO A 43 17.83 -3.38 -12.88
CA PRO A 43 18.41 -3.47 -14.22
C PRO A 43 19.91 -3.69 -14.14
N LYS A 44 20.46 -4.46 -15.11
CA LYS A 44 21.90 -4.70 -15.16
C LYS A 44 22.70 -3.43 -15.43
N ASP A 45 22.16 -2.54 -16.25
CA ASP A 45 22.68 -1.20 -16.44
C ASP A 45 22.23 -0.31 -15.28
N SER A 46 23.17 0.14 -14.48
CA SER A 46 22.91 1.02 -13.32
C SER A 46 22.40 2.42 -13.70
N LEU A 47 22.49 2.81 -14.97
CA LEU A 47 21.93 4.08 -15.49
C LEU A 47 20.54 3.93 -16.08
N ALA A 48 20.02 2.70 -16.17
CA ALA A 48 18.68 2.44 -16.65
C ALA A 48 17.64 3.06 -15.70
N LYS A 49 16.65 3.73 -16.27
CA LYS A 49 15.55 4.33 -15.52
C LYS A 49 14.39 3.37 -15.27
N GLU A 50 14.39 2.21 -15.94
CA GLU A 50 13.36 1.18 -15.84
C GLU A 50 13.89 -0.17 -16.32
N PHE A 51 13.21 -1.22 -15.94
CA PHE A 51 13.46 -2.57 -16.48
C PHE A 51 13.03 -2.66 -17.95
N ASN A 52 13.92 -3.09 -18.84
CA ASN A 52 13.53 -3.44 -20.19
C ASN A 52 12.67 -4.72 -20.24
N LYS A 53 12.07 -5.03 -21.41
CA LYS A 53 11.18 -6.18 -21.56
C LYS A 53 11.83 -7.53 -21.24
N VAL A 54 13.11 -7.69 -21.54
CA VAL A 54 13.87 -8.92 -21.26
C VAL A 54 14.11 -9.06 -19.76
N GLU A 55 14.53 -7.99 -19.11
CA GLU A 55 14.74 -7.95 -17.65
C GLU A 55 13.43 -8.17 -16.89
N GLN A 56 12.31 -7.59 -17.34
CA GLN A 56 10.98 -7.84 -16.79
C GLN A 56 10.57 -9.31 -16.87
N TYR A 57 10.83 -9.94 -18.04
CA TYR A 57 10.59 -11.37 -18.23
C TYR A 57 11.48 -12.21 -17.31
N ARG A 58 12.79 -11.90 -17.25
CA ARG A 58 13.76 -12.60 -16.39
C ARG A 58 13.40 -12.49 -14.91
N PHE A 59 13.00 -11.31 -14.45
CA PHE A 59 12.54 -11.14 -13.07
C PHE A 59 11.29 -11.98 -12.77
N ARG A 60 10.35 -12.07 -13.69
CA ARG A 60 9.17 -12.92 -13.54
C ARG A 60 9.56 -14.40 -13.38
N MET A 61 10.50 -14.87 -14.21
CA MET A 61 11.03 -16.24 -14.11
C MET A 61 11.76 -16.48 -12.77
N LEU A 62 12.59 -15.53 -12.35
CA LEU A 62 13.26 -15.56 -11.04
C LEU A 62 12.25 -15.71 -9.91
N ARG A 63 11.20 -14.88 -9.90
CA ARG A 63 10.15 -14.94 -8.89
C ARG A 63 9.46 -16.30 -8.84
N HIS A 64 9.06 -16.85 -9.99
CA HIS A 64 8.42 -18.16 -10.04
C HIS A 64 9.35 -19.23 -9.48
N ARG A 65 10.57 -19.25 -9.95
CA ARG A 65 11.54 -20.25 -9.52
C ARG A 65 11.86 -20.18 -8.02
N LEU A 66 11.98 -18.96 -7.45
CA LEU A 66 12.16 -18.79 -6.01
C LEU A 66 10.96 -19.32 -5.23
N ILE A 67 9.74 -19.01 -5.67
CA ILE A 67 8.52 -19.49 -4.99
C ILE A 67 8.46 -21.02 -5.04
N ASP A 68 8.68 -21.61 -6.20
CA ASP A 68 8.55 -23.05 -6.42
C ASP A 68 9.66 -23.85 -5.70
N GLU A 69 10.93 -23.43 -5.80
CA GLU A 69 12.06 -24.16 -5.21
C GLU A 69 12.22 -23.93 -3.70
N LEU A 70 11.65 -22.86 -3.14
CA LEU A 70 11.65 -22.62 -1.70
C LEU A 70 10.35 -23.08 -1.02
N GLU A 71 9.40 -23.66 -1.77
CA GLU A 71 8.16 -24.20 -1.21
C GLU A 71 8.43 -25.17 -0.05
N GLY A 72 7.66 -25.04 1.03
CA GLY A 72 7.82 -25.82 2.27
C GLY A 72 8.98 -25.41 3.16
N ARG A 73 9.93 -24.56 2.69
CA ARG A 73 11.06 -24.05 3.47
C ARG A 73 10.97 -22.54 3.74
N ALA A 74 10.34 -21.79 2.84
CA ALA A 74 10.04 -20.38 3.00
C ALA A 74 8.67 -20.04 2.43
N ILE A 75 8.08 -18.97 2.95
CA ILE A 75 6.80 -18.42 2.48
C ILE A 75 7.04 -17.07 1.82
N HIS A 76 6.46 -16.86 0.65
CA HIS A 76 6.49 -15.57 -0.05
C HIS A 76 5.36 -14.69 0.49
N VAL A 77 5.69 -13.67 1.28
CA VAL A 77 4.73 -12.83 1.98
C VAL A 77 4.40 -11.52 1.25
N GLY A 78 5.26 -11.09 0.33
CA GLY A 78 5.00 -9.85 -0.39
C GLY A 78 6.12 -9.45 -1.36
N SER A 79 5.84 -8.39 -2.10
CA SER A 79 6.76 -7.81 -3.09
C SER A 79 6.55 -6.30 -3.19
N VAL A 80 7.62 -5.58 -3.50
CA VAL A 80 7.58 -4.14 -3.79
C VAL A 80 8.28 -3.89 -5.12
N TYR A 81 7.62 -3.18 -6.01
CA TYR A 81 8.10 -2.87 -7.37
C TYR A 81 8.09 -1.36 -7.59
N THR A 82 9.25 -0.81 -7.92
CA THR A 82 9.40 0.51 -8.55
C THR A 82 9.86 0.35 -10.00
N ASP A 83 10.08 1.44 -10.70
CA ASP A 83 10.60 1.39 -12.07
C ASP A 83 12.00 0.78 -12.13
N THR A 84 12.82 1.02 -11.09
CA THR A 84 14.24 0.62 -11.04
C THR A 84 14.55 -0.50 -10.07
N LEU A 85 13.62 -0.86 -9.18
CA LEU A 85 13.86 -1.88 -8.14
C LEU A 85 12.67 -2.80 -7.98
N ARG A 86 12.92 -4.09 -7.85
CA ARG A 86 11.92 -5.11 -7.55
C ARG A 86 12.41 -5.97 -6.41
N THR A 87 11.69 -5.98 -5.32
CA THR A 87 12.06 -6.75 -4.12
C THR A 87 11.00 -7.79 -3.81
N LEU A 88 11.43 -9.01 -3.54
CA LEU A 88 10.61 -10.12 -3.05
C LEU A 88 10.96 -10.36 -1.59
N TYR A 89 9.96 -10.61 -0.76
CA TYR A 89 10.10 -10.86 0.67
C TYR A 89 9.58 -12.24 1.04
N PHE A 90 10.43 -13.01 1.71
CA PHE A 90 10.10 -14.35 2.19
C PHE A 90 10.41 -14.44 3.67
N TYR A 91 9.68 -15.28 4.39
CA TYR A 91 10.07 -15.73 5.72
C TYR A 91 10.38 -17.22 5.69
N ALA A 92 11.42 -17.62 6.42
CA ALA A 92 11.87 -19.00 6.56
C ALA A 92 12.12 -19.37 8.03
N ALA A 93 12.09 -20.64 8.34
CA ALA A 93 12.45 -21.14 9.68
C ALA A 93 13.98 -21.07 9.90
N GLU A 94 14.74 -21.39 8.87
CA GLU A 94 16.18 -21.58 8.93
C GLU A 94 16.92 -20.52 8.09
N ALA A 95 18.02 -20.00 8.63
CA ALA A 95 18.86 -19.01 7.93
C ALA A 95 19.54 -19.61 6.68
N GLU A 96 19.77 -20.92 6.64
CA GLU A 96 20.44 -21.64 5.55
C GLU A 96 19.64 -21.58 4.23
N VAL A 97 18.36 -21.31 4.27
CA VAL A 97 17.50 -21.14 3.09
C VAL A 97 18.02 -20.00 2.18
N ILE A 98 18.75 -19.02 2.74
CA ILE A 98 19.42 -17.96 1.98
C ILE A 98 20.43 -18.52 0.96
N GLN A 99 21.09 -19.65 1.27
CA GLN A 99 22.09 -20.25 0.39
C GLN A 99 21.39 -20.79 -0.87
N GLN A 100 20.24 -21.44 -0.72
CA GLN A 100 19.44 -21.91 -1.85
C GLN A 100 18.89 -20.74 -2.68
N ALA A 101 18.32 -19.71 -2.02
CA ALA A 101 17.85 -18.51 -2.71
C ALA A 101 18.98 -17.83 -3.49
N SER A 102 20.18 -17.71 -2.90
CA SER A 102 21.37 -17.14 -3.56
C SER A 102 21.85 -18.00 -4.74
N ALA A 103 21.75 -19.32 -4.65
CA ALA A 103 22.08 -20.23 -5.75
C ALA A 103 21.14 -20.00 -6.94
N ILE A 104 19.84 -19.93 -6.70
CA ILE A 104 18.84 -19.61 -7.72
C ILE A 104 19.13 -18.27 -8.38
N CYS A 105 19.43 -17.23 -7.59
CA CYS A 105 19.71 -15.87 -8.09
C CYS A 105 20.91 -15.83 -9.06
N ARG A 106 21.94 -16.65 -8.87
CA ARG A 106 23.11 -16.69 -9.75
C ARG A 106 22.80 -17.05 -11.19
N ASP A 107 21.73 -17.80 -11.44
CA ASP A 107 21.30 -18.21 -12.79
C ASP A 107 20.64 -17.06 -13.58
N PHE A 108 20.41 -15.91 -12.92
CA PHE A 108 19.75 -14.73 -13.50
C PHE A 108 20.71 -13.55 -13.68
N GLY A 109 21.95 -13.80 -14.08
CA GLY A 109 23.02 -12.80 -14.22
C GLY A 109 22.76 -11.65 -15.22
N THR A 110 21.61 -11.66 -15.93
CA THR A 110 21.11 -10.54 -16.73
C THR A 110 20.48 -9.42 -15.89
N LEU A 111 20.27 -9.67 -14.60
CA LEU A 111 19.80 -8.68 -13.61
C LEU A 111 20.92 -8.40 -12.62
N ALA A 112 20.93 -7.22 -12.01
CA ALA A 112 21.72 -6.95 -10.83
C ALA A 112 20.89 -7.42 -9.60
N ILE A 113 21.29 -8.55 -8.99
CA ILE A 113 20.53 -9.17 -7.90
C ILE A 113 21.33 -9.13 -6.61
N THR A 114 20.69 -8.71 -5.54
CA THR A 114 21.17 -8.84 -4.16
C THR A 114 20.19 -9.74 -3.41
N CYS A 115 20.73 -10.80 -2.77
CA CYS A 115 20.00 -11.67 -1.89
C CYS A 115 20.58 -11.55 -0.49
N ALA A 116 19.76 -11.24 0.49
CA ALA A 116 20.20 -11.04 1.88
C ALA A 116 19.14 -11.56 2.86
N HIS A 117 19.54 -11.75 4.12
CA HIS A 117 18.64 -12.19 5.19
C HIS A 117 18.86 -11.39 6.48
N ALA A 118 17.88 -11.43 7.34
CA ALA A 118 17.93 -10.87 8.70
C ALA A 118 17.08 -11.74 9.65
N SER A 119 17.50 -11.84 10.89
CA SER A 119 16.64 -12.40 11.94
C SER A 119 15.57 -11.38 12.31
N GLU A 120 14.31 -11.77 12.17
CA GLU A 120 13.17 -10.89 12.38
C GLU A 120 12.03 -11.62 13.09
N PRO A 121 12.18 -11.94 14.38
CA PRO A 121 11.21 -12.73 15.15
C PRO A 121 9.86 -12.02 15.35
N HIS A 122 9.80 -10.69 15.14
CA HIS A 122 8.58 -9.89 15.27
C HIS A 122 7.92 -9.55 13.92
N PHE A 123 8.42 -10.09 12.81
CA PHE A 123 7.85 -9.90 11.47
C PHE A 123 7.61 -8.42 11.11
N THR A 124 8.52 -7.53 11.55
CA THR A 124 8.37 -6.07 11.42
C THR A 124 8.22 -5.64 9.96
N THR A 125 8.98 -6.27 9.05
CA THR A 125 8.87 -6.00 7.62
C THR A 125 7.48 -6.32 7.09
N TYR A 126 6.87 -7.42 7.52
CA TYR A 126 5.52 -7.75 7.10
C TYR A 126 4.50 -6.77 7.70
N TYR A 127 4.45 -6.63 9.02
CA TYR A 127 3.39 -5.89 9.71
C TYR A 127 3.47 -4.37 9.56
N ARG A 128 4.68 -3.79 9.44
CA ARG A 128 4.85 -2.34 9.44
C ARG A 128 5.23 -1.76 8.08
N PHE A 129 5.71 -2.61 7.16
CA PHE A 129 6.16 -2.15 5.86
C PHE A 129 5.31 -2.68 4.71
N LEU A 130 5.06 -4.00 4.66
CA LEU A 130 4.30 -4.63 3.56
C LEU A 130 2.79 -4.56 3.78
N TYR A 131 2.34 -4.85 5.00
CA TYR A 131 0.91 -4.82 5.32
C TYR A 131 0.40 -3.38 5.30
N PRO A 132 -0.70 -3.11 4.59
CA PRO A 132 -1.20 -1.75 4.44
C PRO A 132 -1.84 -1.25 5.74
N ASP A 133 -1.51 -0.02 6.13
CA ASP A 133 -2.29 0.76 7.07
C ASP A 133 -3.58 1.30 6.42
N ASP A 134 -4.43 1.95 7.20
CA ASP A 134 -5.73 2.47 6.71
C ASP A 134 -5.56 3.44 5.52
N ALA A 135 -4.49 4.25 5.53
CA ALA A 135 -4.24 5.18 4.42
C ALA A 135 -3.85 4.46 3.13
N ARG A 136 -3.12 3.35 3.23
CA ARG A 136 -2.76 2.51 2.08
C ARG A 136 -3.94 1.68 1.60
N LEU A 137 -4.77 1.15 2.51
CA LEU A 137 -6.04 0.51 2.15
C LEU A 137 -6.95 1.50 1.42
N GLN A 138 -7.05 2.73 1.92
CA GLN A 138 -7.80 3.79 1.25
C GLN A 138 -7.28 4.08 -0.16
N SER A 139 -5.99 3.87 -0.45
CA SER A 139 -5.47 4.07 -1.81
C SER A 139 -6.09 3.13 -2.85
N VAL A 140 -6.51 1.94 -2.43
CA VAL A 140 -7.23 0.98 -3.29
C VAL A 140 -8.62 1.53 -3.62
N GLU A 141 -9.34 1.99 -2.60
CA GLU A 141 -10.67 2.61 -2.79
C GLU A 141 -10.58 3.88 -3.64
N ASN A 142 -9.57 4.71 -3.42
CA ASN A 142 -9.30 5.89 -4.23
C ASN A 142 -9.11 5.52 -5.72
N ALA A 143 -8.38 4.44 -6.02
CA ALA A 143 -8.18 3.99 -7.39
C ALA A 143 -9.51 3.55 -8.05
N VAL A 144 -10.36 2.83 -7.31
CA VAL A 144 -11.70 2.43 -7.77
C VAL A 144 -12.57 3.67 -8.02
N TYR A 145 -12.57 4.63 -7.09
CA TYR A 145 -13.31 5.89 -7.22
C TYR A 145 -12.86 6.69 -8.45
N ILE A 146 -11.56 6.84 -8.65
CA ILE A 146 -10.97 7.54 -9.82
C ILE A 146 -11.41 6.87 -11.12
N GLU A 147 -11.37 5.55 -11.18
CA GLU A 147 -11.79 4.82 -12.39
C GLU A 147 -13.29 5.01 -12.67
N ALA A 148 -14.14 5.04 -11.64
CA ALA A 148 -15.55 5.35 -11.78
C ALA A 148 -15.77 6.77 -12.33
N MET A 149 -15.02 7.77 -11.84
CA MET A 149 -15.08 9.15 -12.33
C MET A 149 -14.57 9.27 -13.76
N ARG A 150 -13.52 8.53 -14.14
CA ARG A 150 -13.00 8.44 -15.52
C ARG A 150 -14.05 7.90 -16.48
N LYS A 151 -14.71 6.79 -16.10
CA LYS A 151 -15.78 6.18 -16.91
C LYS A 151 -16.98 7.11 -17.12
N LYS A 152 -17.27 7.98 -16.16
CA LYS A 152 -18.28 9.03 -16.28
C LYS A 152 -17.84 10.22 -17.16
N GLY A 153 -16.58 10.25 -17.60
CA GLY A 153 -16.02 11.32 -18.45
C GLY A 153 -15.55 12.57 -17.67
N SER A 154 -15.23 12.42 -16.39
CA SER A 154 -14.68 13.52 -15.59
C SER A 154 -13.21 13.77 -15.94
N ASP A 155 -12.79 15.03 -16.01
CA ASP A 155 -11.39 15.41 -16.13
C ASP A 155 -10.70 15.24 -14.79
N LEU A 156 -9.79 14.28 -14.69
CA LEU A 156 -9.15 13.90 -13.43
C LEU A 156 -8.03 14.86 -12.99
N GLU A 157 -7.47 15.65 -13.90
CA GLU A 157 -6.36 16.55 -13.60
C GLU A 157 -6.81 17.92 -13.06
N MET A 158 -8.05 18.29 -13.33
CA MET A 158 -8.61 19.56 -12.85
C MET A 158 -8.77 19.52 -11.33
N ILE A 159 -8.29 20.60 -10.68
CA ILE A 159 -8.49 20.83 -9.25
C ILE A 159 -9.99 21.09 -9.01
N ARG A 160 -10.54 20.40 -8.02
CA ARG A 160 -11.96 20.49 -7.67
C ARG A 160 -12.15 20.31 -6.17
N ARG A 161 -13.32 20.67 -5.70
CA ARG A 161 -13.72 20.38 -4.34
C ARG A 161 -13.94 18.88 -4.17
N VAL A 162 -13.29 18.32 -3.14
CA VAL A 162 -13.48 16.95 -2.70
C VAL A 162 -13.96 16.98 -1.25
N THR A 163 -15.03 16.26 -0.96
CA THR A 163 -15.62 16.12 0.36
C THR A 163 -15.35 14.72 0.88
N LEU A 164 -14.90 14.63 2.11
CA LEU A 164 -14.66 13.37 2.83
C LEU A 164 -15.68 13.28 3.95
N THR A 165 -16.29 12.11 4.10
CA THR A 165 -17.13 11.77 5.25
C THR A 165 -16.34 10.90 6.20
N LEU A 166 -16.24 11.34 7.47
CA LEU A 166 -15.58 10.58 8.52
C LEU A 166 -16.60 10.26 9.63
N SER A 167 -16.39 9.12 10.27
CA SER A 167 -17.20 8.64 11.38
C SER A 167 -16.34 8.30 12.59
N PHE A 168 -16.86 8.52 13.79
CA PHE A 168 -16.18 8.38 15.07
C PHE A 168 -17.08 7.61 16.05
N LEU A 169 -16.46 7.01 17.07
CA LEU A 169 -17.21 6.33 18.14
C LEU A 169 -18.07 7.30 18.92
N THR A 170 -17.53 8.50 19.24
CA THR A 170 -18.19 9.49 20.08
C THR A 170 -18.31 10.86 19.42
N VAL A 171 -19.21 11.68 19.94
CA VAL A 171 -19.35 13.10 19.53
C VAL A 171 -18.15 13.93 19.96
N GLU A 172 -17.53 13.55 21.08
CA GLU A 172 -16.34 14.19 21.65
C GLU A 172 -15.14 14.03 20.74
N ASP A 173 -14.89 12.80 20.24
CA ASP A 173 -13.81 12.49 19.30
C ASP A 173 -13.99 13.22 17.97
N ARG A 174 -15.21 13.18 17.41
CA ARG A 174 -15.57 13.97 16.22
C ARG A 174 -15.29 15.47 16.44
N SER A 175 -15.66 16.00 17.61
CA SER A 175 -15.48 17.43 17.92
C SER A 175 -14.01 17.79 18.10
N ALA A 176 -13.22 16.89 18.67
CA ALA A 176 -11.77 17.03 18.77
C ALA A 176 -11.11 17.06 17.38
N PHE A 177 -11.50 16.14 16.50
CA PHE A 177 -11.04 16.12 15.10
C PHE A 177 -11.36 17.44 14.39
N LEU A 178 -12.61 17.90 14.47
CA LEU A 178 -13.05 19.12 13.77
C LEU A 178 -12.31 20.39 14.19
N LYS A 179 -11.76 20.47 15.40
CA LYS A 179 -10.93 21.61 15.87
C LYS A 179 -9.60 21.68 15.09
N ASP A 180 -9.04 20.53 14.68
CA ASP A 180 -7.75 20.49 14.00
C ASP A 180 -7.88 20.50 12.46
N VAL A 181 -9.06 20.25 11.93
CA VAL A 181 -9.37 20.21 10.49
C VAL A 181 -8.86 21.45 9.72
N PRO A 182 -9.01 22.70 10.19
CA PRO A 182 -8.49 23.86 9.47
C PRO A 182 -6.96 23.87 9.36
N LYS A 183 -6.24 23.37 10.38
CA LYS A 183 -4.77 23.27 10.36
C LYS A 183 -4.28 22.25 9.31
N LEU A 184 -5.13 21.30 8.97
CA LEU A 184 -4.86 20.29 7.92
C LEU A 184 -5.19 20.81 6.51
N GLY A 185 -5.69 22.02 6.38
CA GLY A 185 -6.09 22.61 5.10
C GLY A 185 -7.45 22.11 4.59
N PHE A 186 -8.30 21.63 5.48
CA PHE A 186 -9.69 21.30 5.17
C PHE A 186 -10.66 22.34 5.74
N THR A 187 -11.84 22.44 5.12
CA THR A 187 -12.98 23.19 5.63
C THR A 187 -13.94 22.24 6.33
N PRO A 188 -14.29 22.47 7.59
CA PRO A 188 -15.35 21.70 8.26
C PRO A 188 -16.67 21.83 7.55
N GLY A 189 -17.43 20.72 7.46
CA GLY A 189 -18.77 20.67 6.90
C GLY A 189 -19.83 20.31 7.93
N GLY A 190 -20.88 19.62 7.48
CA GLY A 190 -21.98 19.18 8.33
C GLY A 190 -21.59 18.06 9.30
N THR A 191 -22.42 17.91 10.34
CA THR A 191 -22.33 16.78 11.28
C THR A 191 -23.66 16.02 11.28
N SER A 192 -23.59 14.70 11.47
CA SER A 192 -24.78 13.84 11.58
C SER A 192 -24.56 12.72 12.59
N TRP A 193 -25.61 11.98 12.87
CA TRP A 193 -25.61 10.82 13.75
C TRP A 193 -26.26 9.63 13.06
N GLN A 194 -25.58 8.48 13.03
CA GLN A 194 -26.03 7.24 12.41
C GLN A 194 -26.22 6.16 13.50
N GLY A 195 -27.38 6.14 14.12
CA GLY A 195 -27.68 5.40 15.36
C GLY A 195 -27.42 3.88 15.35
N GLU A 196 -27.35 3.24 14.18
CA GLU A 196 -27.11 1.79 14.06
C GLU A 196 -25.65 1.45 13.71
N SER A 197 -24.80 2.45 13.51
CA SER A 197 -23.37 2.27 13.17
C SER A 197 -22.53 2.05 14.43
N THR A 198 -21.45 1.29 14.31
CA THR A 198 -20.40 1.21 15.34
C THR A 198 -19.69 2.55 15.55
N HIS A 199 -19.67 3.42 14.53
CA HIS A 199 -19.12 4.76 14.55
C HIS A 199 -20.21 5.77 14.17
N PRO A 200 -21.13 6.09 15.08
CA PRO A 200 -22.34 6.84 14.74
C PRO A 200 -22.12 8.34 14.56
N ALA A 201 -21.06 8.90 15.12
CA ALA A 201 -20.81 10.35 15.11
C ALA A 201 -20.09 10.75 13.82
N CYS A 202 -20.84 11.16 12.78
CA CYS A 202 -20.29 11.50 11.49
C CYS A 202 -20.04 13.01 11.32
N CYS A 203 -19.05 13.35 10.48
CA CYS A 203 -18.83 14.69 9.97
C CYS A 203 -18.32 14.65 8.53
N THR A 204 -18.49 15.77 7.83
CA THR A 204 -17.86 16.00 6.54
C THR A 204 -16.76 17.05 6.64
N VAL A 205 -15.72 16.87 5.85
CA VAL A 205 -14.67 17.88 5.65
C VAL A 205 -14.41 18.02 4.16
N SER A 206 -14.08 19.20 3.69
CA SER A 206 -13.82 19.41 2.27
C SER A 206 -12.54 20.18 2.03
N GLY A 207 -11.97 20.01 0.84
CA GLY A 207 -10.81 20.75 0.39
C GLY A 207 -10.64 20.63 -1.12
N PHE A 208 -9.57 21.18 -1.66
CA PHE A 208 -9.32 21.20 -3.10
C PHE A 208 -8.16 20.31 -3.47
N THR A 209 -8.39 19.36 -4.42
CA THR A 209 -7.37 18.50 -5.01
C THR A 209 -7.80 18.06 -6.41
N SER A 210 -6.88 17.51 -7.20
CA SER A 210 -7.24 16.79 -8.42
C SER A 210 -7.45 15.31 -8.12
N LEU A 211 -8.07 14.58 -9.05
CA LEU A 211 -8.32 13.13 -8.91
C LEU A 211 -7.18 12.28 -9.49
N SER A 212 -5.96 12.81 -9.62
CA SER A 212 -4.80 11.93 -9.85
C SER A 212 -4.51 11.11 -8.58
N LEU A 213 -4.23 9.82 -8.74
CA LEU A 213 -4.11 8.90 -7.60
C LEU A 213 -3.12 9.38 -6.52
N PRO A 214 -1.91 9.85 -6.83
CA PRO A 214 -0.99 10.34 -5.80
C PRO A 214 -1.53 11.53 -5.01
N LYS A 215 -2.25 12.46 -5.69
CA LYS A 215 -2.82 13.64 -5.02
C LYS A 215 -4.02 13.28 -4.16
N LEU A 216 -4.91 12.42 -4.65
CA LEU A 216 -6.05 11.96 -3.87
C LEU A 216 -5.58 11.14 -2.66
N ASN A 217 -4.60 10.24 -2.82
CA ASN A 217 -4.01 9.49 -1.71
C ASN A 217 -3.43 10.42 -0.64
N LYS A 218 -2.65 11.43 -1.03
CA LYS A 218 -2.12 12.43 -0.09
C LYS A 218 -3.22 13.23 0.60
N PHE A 219 -4.31 13.51 -0.10
CA PHE A 219 -5.46 14.24 0.44
C PHE A 219 -6.21 13.41 1.48
N THR A 220 -6.57 12.17 1.17
CA THR A 220 -7.28 11.25 2.10
C THR A 220 -6.41 10.84 3.28
N ALA A 221 -5.12 10.54 3.06
CA ALA A 221 -4.19 10.15 4.12
C ALA A 221 -4.05 11.20 5.22
N ARG A 222 -4.09 12.51 4.89
CA ARG A 222 -4.07 13.58 5.91
C ARG A 222 -5.28 13.52 6.85
N ALA A 223 -6.47 13.27 6.30
CA ALA A 223 -7.67 13.16 7.10
C ALA A 223 -7.66 11.89 7.96
N ILE A 224 -7.28 10.75 7.37
CA ILE A 224 -7.18 9.45 8.06
C ILE A 224 -6.16 9.53 9.20
N SER A 225 -4.95 10.04 8.95
CA SER A 225 -3.91 10.15 9.98
C SER A 225 -4.31 11.05 11.15
N ALA A 226 -5.13 12.07 10.89
CA ALA A 226 -5.63 12.94 11.95
C ALA A 226 -6.82 12.32 12.72
N ALA A 227 -7.61 11.47 12.07
CA ALA A 227 -8.74 10.78 12.68
C ALA A 227 -8.33 9.53 13.48
N ALA A 228 -7.26 8.84 13.05
CA ALA A 228 -6.83 7.57 13.64
C ALA A 228 -6.57 7.61 15.16
N PRO A 229 -5.93 8.64 15.75
CA PRO A 229 -5.78 8.73 17.21
C PRO A 229 -7.09 8.89 17.98
N LEU A 230 -8.18 9.22 17.28
CA LEU A 230 -9.53 9.42 17.81
C LEU A 230 -10.46 8.27 17.35
N GLU A 231 -9.89 7.15 16.96
CA GLU A 231 -10.60 5.98 16.43
C GLU A 231 -11.59 6.33 15.30
N GLY A 232 -11.26 7.37 14.51
CA GLY A 232 -12.07 7.84 13.41
C GLY A 232 -11.74 7.14 12.09
N MET A 233 -12.76 6.90 11.27
CA MET A 233 -12.68 6.21 10.00
C MET A 233 -13.15 7.10 8.85
N LEU A 234 -12.48 7.05 7.70
CA LEU A 234 -12.99 7.58 6.44
C LEU A 234 -14.02 6.61 5.87
N THR A 235 -15.24 7.07 5.62
CA THR A 235 -16.34 6.22 5.16
C THR A 235 -16.84 6.53 3.76
N ASP A 236 -16.60 7.75 3.26
CA ASP A 236 -17.04 8.12 1.91
C ASP A 236 -16.21 9.25 1.32
N ILE A 237 -16.14 9.28 -0.01
CA ILE A 237 -15.48 10.33 -0.81
C ILE A 237 -16.48 10.80 -1.86
N ASP A 238 -16.73 12.10 -1.91
CA ASP A 238 -17.46 12.75 -2.99
C ASP A 238 -16.64 13.88 -3.61
N ALA A 239 -16.69 14.01 -4.93
CA ALA A 239 -15.98 15.05 -5.67
C ALA A 239 -16.86 15.68 -6.74
N GLU A 240 -16.75 16.98 -6.87
CA GLU A 240 -17.42 17.71 -7.94
C GLU A 240 -17.08 17.12 -9.31
N PHE A 241 -18.12 16.89 -10.13
CA PHE A 241 -17.92 16.42 -11.50
C PHE A 241 -17.47 17.57 -12.40
N VAL A 242 -16.33 17.39 -13.06
CA VAL A 242 -15.80 18.36 -14.03
C VAL A 242 -15.67 17.69 -15.39
N ARG A 243 -16.40 18.21 -16.38
CA ARG A 243 -16.33 17.67 -17.75
C ARG A 243 -14.96 17.94 -18.39
N ARG A 244 -14.48 16.97 -19.13
CA ARG A 244 -13.39 17.16 -20.08
C ARG A 244 -13.96 17.85 -21.31
N TYR A 245 -13.47 19.06 -21.62
CA TYR A 245 -13.79 19.78 -22.86
C TYR A 245 -12.90 19.30 -24.01
#